data_27b9d7e3c42078a50610651ec0130adc
#
_entry.id   27b9d7e3c42078a50610651ec0130adc
#
_cell.length_a   1.000
_cell.length_b   1.000
_cell.length_c   1.000
_cell.angle_alpha   90.00
_cell.angle_beta   90.00
_cell.angle_gamma   90.00
#
_symmetry.space_group_name_H-M   'P 1'
#
loop_
_entity.id
_entity.type
_entity.pdbx_description
1 polymer ?
#
loop_
_entity_poly.entity_id
_entity_poly.type
_entity_poly.pdbx_seq_one_letter_code
_entity_poly.pdbx_strand_id
1 'polypeptide(L)'
;QAQAARPLHSIVIFLSLRVPASISKKSSEMEFQNKEVDALVQRITGLHAAISKLPSLSPCPDVNALFTDLVTACVPPSPVDVTKLGPEAQEMREGLIRLCSEAEGKLEAHYSDMLAAFDNPLDHLGMFPYYSNYINLSKLEYELLARYVPGGIAPARVAFIGSGPLPFSSFVLAARHLPDTMFDNYDLCAAANDRASKLFRADKDLGARMSFHTADVAELREELAAYDVVFLAALVGMAAEEKARVIAHLGAHMADGAALVVRSAHGARGFLYPIVDPEDIGRGGFEVLAVCHPDDDVVNSVIIARKSSDVHADGLQHGRGQCARGTAPVVSPPCRFGEMVVDLSQKREEFANAEVAF
;
A
#
# COMPACT_ATOMS: atom_id res chain seq x y z
N GLN A 1 12.78 -48.60 82.27
CA GLN A 1 12.49 -47.17 81.94
C GLN A 1 12.66 -47.03 80.46
N ALA A 2 11.53 -46.98 79.75
CA ALA A 2 11.45 -46.76 78.29
C ALA A 2 10.96 -45.36 78.06
N GLN A 3 11.74 -44.56 77.33
CA GLN A 3 11.41 -43.24 76.93
C GLN A 3 10.85 -43.30 75.54
N ALA A 4 9.56 -42.92 75.37
CA ALA A 4 8.81 -42.91 74.11
C ALA A 4 9.31 -41.74 73.24
N ALA A 5 9.67 -42.06 71.99
CA ALA A 5 9.94 -41.09 70.94
C ALA A 5 8.61 -40.55 70.31
N ARG A 6 8.46 -39.24 70.25
CA ARG A 6 7.35 -38.55 69.56
C ARG A 6 7.63 -38.47 68.05
N PRO A 7 6.66 -38.68 67.15
CA PRO A 7 6.85 -38.50 65.74
C PRO A 7 6.83 -37.01 65.37
N LEU A 8 7.80 -36.58 64.54
CA LEU A 8 7.87 -35.28 63.89
C LEU A 8 6.83 -35.22 62.75
N HIS A 9 5.86 -34.32 62.90
CA HIS A 9 4.93 -33.99 61.82
C HIS A 9 5.65 -33.09 60.82
N SER A 10 5.93 -33.63 59.60
CA SER A 10 6.37 -32.84 58.46
C SER A 10 5.21 -32.01 57.93
N ILE A 11 5.27 -30.71 58.13
CA ILE A 11 4.35 -29.75 57.51
C ILE A 11 4.81 -29.56 56.07
N VAL A 12 4.10 -30.16 55.12
CA VAL A 12 4.26 -29.88 53.69
C VAL A 12 3.50 -28.57 53.40
N ILE A 13 4.26 -27.48 53.27
CA ILE A 13 3.71 -26.18 52.81
C ILE A 13 3.54 -26.27 51.31
N PHE A 14 2.29 -26.45 50.84
CA PHE A 14 1.91 -26.23 49.46
C PHE A 14 1.97 -24.71 49.17
N LEU A 15 3.07 -24.24 48.63
CA LEU A 15 3.15 -22.90 47.99
C LEU A 15 2.34 -22.96 46.72
N SER A 16 1.07 -22.63 46.80
CA SER A 16 0.21 -22.31 45.63
C SER A 16 0.71 -20.98 45.05
N LEU A 17 1.56 -21.06 44.04
CA LEU A 17 1.95 -19.90 43.22
C LEU A 17 0.71 -19.43 42.48
N ARG A 18 0.00 -18.44 43.03
CA ARG A 18 -1.04 -17.70 42.32
C ARG A 18 -0.35 -16.88 41.23
N VAL A 19 -0.45 -17.31 39.97
CA VAL A 19 -0.09 -16.50 38.84
C VAL A 19 -0.94 -15.22 38.90
N PRO A 20 -0.36 -14.01 38.79
CA PRO A 20 -1.13 -12.77 38.82
C PRO A 20 -2.19 -12.78 37.70
N ALA A 21 -3.41 -12.37 38.02
CA ALA A 21 -4.54 -12.36 37.07
C ALA A 21 -4.25 -11.57 35.77
N SER A 22 -3.34 -10.57 35.84
CA SER A 22 -2.85 -9.81 34.69
C SER A 22 -1.99 -10.65 33.71
N ILE A 23 -1.22 -11.62 34.21
CA ILE A 23 -0.39 -12.52 33.37
C ILE A 23 -1.28 -13.55 32.69
N SER A 24 -2.27 -14.10 33.40
CA SER A 24 -3.25 -15.04 32.83
C SER A 24 -4.09 -14.38 31.74
N LYS A 25 -4.51 -13.12 31.92
CA LYS A 25 -5.30 -12.38 30.94
C LYS A 25 -4.49 -12.07 29.67
N LYS A 26 -3.26 -11.60 29.80
CA LYS A 26 -2.32 -11.39 28.68
C LYS A 26 -2.04 -12.68 27.90
N SER A 27 -1.86 -13.81 28.58
CA SER A 27 -1.63 -15.10 27.93
C SER A 27 -2.84 -15.55 27.11
N SER A 28 -4.07 -15.38 27.63
CA SER A 28 -5.29 -15.75 26.92
C SER A 28 -5.58 -14.82 25.73
N GLU A 29 -5.29 -13.53 25.84
CA GLU A 29 -5.40 -12.56 24.73
C GLU A 29 -4.41 -12.88 23.60
N MET A 30 -3.17 -13.21 23.94
CA MET A 30 -2.14 -13.60 22.97
C MET A 30 -2.48 -14.93 22.28
N GLU A 31 -3.00 -15.91 23.02
CA GLU A 31 -3.45 -17.18 22.43
C GLU A 31 -4.65 -17.00 21.48
N PHE A 32 -5.57 -16.10 21.81
CA PHE A 32 -6.69 -15.74 20.94
C PHE A 32 -6.20 -15.06 19.66
N GLN A 33 -5.32 -14.06 19.77
CA GLN A 33 -4.72 -13.38 18.62
C GLN A 33 -3.96 -14.35 17.70
N ASN A 34 -3.20 -15.30 18.25
CA ASN A 34 -2.49 -16.29 17.44
C ASN A 34 -3.47 -17.18 16.66
N LYS A 35 -4.59 -17.60 17.26
CA LYS A 35 -5.63 -18.37 16.55
C LYS A 35 -6.29 -17.58 15.42
N GLU A 36 -6.52 -16.28 15.61
CA GLU A 36 -7.04 -15.41 14.55
C GLU A 36 -6.05 -15.28 13.38
N VAL A 37 -4.76 -15.09 13.69
CA VAL A 37 -3.69 -15.03 12.67
C VAL A 37 -3.61 -16.35 11.90
N ASP A 38 -3.59 -17.49 12.60
CA ASP A 38 -3.52 -18.81 11.96
C ASP A 38 -4.72 -19.07 11.04
N ALA A 39 -5.92 -18.71 11.48
CA ALA A 39 -7.15 -18.86 10.69
C ALA A 39 -7.12 -17.97 9.44
N LEU A 40 -6.64 -16.74 9.56
CA LEU A 40 -6.47 -15.82 8.44
C LEU A 40 -5.46 -16.36 7.42
N VAL A 41 -4.28 -16.75 7.89
CA VAL A 41 -3.21 -17.31 7.01
C VAL A 41 -3.72 -18.55 6.28
N GLN A 42 -4.43 -19.46 6.98
CA GLN A 42 -5.02 -20.64 6.38
C GLN A 42 -6.06 -20.29 5.30
N ARG A 43 -6.93 -19.31 5.56
CA ARG A 43 -7.91 -18.83 4.58
C ARG A 43 -7.22 -18.27 3.34
N ILE A 44 -6.20 -17.42 3.51
CA ILE A 44 -5.44 -16.82 2.40
C ILE A 44 -4.67 -17.87 1.62
N THR A 45 -4.09 -18.88 2.28
CA THR A 45 -3.44 -20.01 1.61
C THR A 45 -4.43 -20.79 0.72
N GLY A 46 -5.65 -21.00 1.20
CA GLY A 46 -6.71 -21.61 0.40
C GLY A 46 -7.10 -20.79 -0.82
N LEU A 47 -7.23 -19.47 -0.67
CA LEU A 47 -7.50 -18.54 -1.77
C LEU A 47 -6.34 -18.50 -2.78
N HIS A 48 -5.09 -18.42 -2.32
CA HIS A 48 -3.91 -18.50 -3.18
C HIS A 48 -3.93 -19.79 -4.03
N ALA A 49 -4.20 -20.93 -3.39
CA ALA A 49 -4.26 -22.22 -4.09
C ALA A 49 -5.40 -22.29 -5.12
N ALA A 50 -6.51 -21.61 -4.88
CA ALA A 50 -7.63 -21.52 -5.82
C ALA A 50 -7.30 -20.58 -6.99
N ILE A 51 -6.80 -19.38 -6.71
CA ILE A 51 -6.42 -18.37 -7.71
C ILE A 51 -5.31 -18.90 -8.63
N SER A 52 -4.30 -19.59 -8.08
CA SER A 52 -3.19 -20.19 -8.86
C SER A 52 -3.63 -21.25 -9.87
N LYS A 53 -4.84 -21.81 -9.73
CA LYS A 53 -5.39 -22.80 -10.65
C LYS A 53 -6.26 -22.20 -11.76
N LEU A 54 -6.53 -20.91 -11.70
CA LEU A 54 -7.32 -20.23 -12.72
C LEU A 54 -6.59 -20.28 -14.07
N PRO A 55 -7.28 -20.56 -15.17
CA PRO A 55 -6.66 -20.61 -16.50
C PRO A 55 -6.26 -19.21 -17.00
N SER A 56 -6.88 -18.16 -16.46
CA SER A 56 -6.62 -16.75 -16.74
C SER A 56 -7.02 -15.91 -15.55
N LEU A 57 -6.36 -14.77 -15.36
CA LEU A 57 -6.73 -13.74 -14.37
C LEU A 57 -7.48 -12.57 -15.02
N SER A 58 -7.94 -12.71 -16.26
CA SER A 58 -8.81 -11.72 -16.90
C SER A 58 -10.15 -11.65 -16.17
N PRO A 59 -10.76 -10.45 -16.04
CA PRO A 59 -12.03 -10.30 -15.34
C PRO A 59 -13.10 -11.23 -15.87
N CYS A 60 -13.68 -12.02 -14.98
CA CYS A 60 -14.85 -12.86 -15.18
C CYS A 60 -15.45 -13.19 -13.79
N PRO A 61 -16.68 -13.73 -13.68
CA PRO A 61 -17.32 -14.00 -12.40
C PRO A 61 -16.47 -14.78 -11.42
N ASP A 62 -15.81 -15.84 -11.86
CA ASP A 62 -15.01 -16.72 -10.99
C ASP A 62 -13.75 -15.99 -10.48
N VAL A 63 -13.05 -15.25 -11.36
CA VAL A 63 -11.89 -14.43 -11.00
C VAL A 63 -12.31 -13.34 -10.02
N ASN A 64 -13.37 -12.60 -10.35
CA ASN A 64 -13.87 -11.50 -9.53
C ASN A 64 -14.29 -11.99 -8.14
N ALA A 65 -14.95 -13.13 -8.02
CA ALA A 65 -15.36 -13.71 -6.75
C ALA A 65 -14.16 -14.04 -5.86
N LEU A 66 -13.13 -14.72 -6.40
CA LEU A 66 -11.93 -15.10 -5.64
C LEU A 66 -11.12 -13.89 -5.17
N PHE A 67 -10.93 -12.87 -6.02
CA PHE A 67 -10.22 -11.66 -5.62
C PHE A 67 -11.04 -10.80 -4.65
N THR A 68 -12.38 -10.75 -4.77
CA THR A 68 -13.25 -10.11 -3.78
C THR A 68 -13.12 -10.79 -2.42
N ASP A 69 -13.14 -12.13 -2.37
CA ASP A 69 -12.96 -12.88 -1.13
C ASP A 69 -11.58 -12.64 -0.51
N LEU A 70 -10.53 -12.51 -1.34
CA LEU A 70 -9.17 -12.21 -0.91
C LEU A 70 -9.08 -10.78 -0.31
N VAL A 71 -9.55 -9.78 -1.02
CA VAL A 71 -9.54 -8.38 -0.56
C VAL A 71 -10.36 -8.24 0.72
N THR A 72 -11.56 -8.85 0.78
CA THR A 72 -12.42 -8.86 1.97
C THR A 72 -11.74 -9.53 3.17
N ALA A 73 -10.87 -10.51 2.96
CA ALA A 73 -10.10 -11.13 4.04
C ALA A 73 -8.95 -10.24 4.55
N CYS A 74 -8.38 -9.37 3.69
CA CYS A 74 -7.18 -8.60 3.99
C CYS A 74 -7.45 -7.16 4.45
N VAL A 75 -8.58 -6.55 4.07
CA VAL A 75 -8.88 -5.13 4.37
C VAL A 75 -9.20 -4.88 5.84
N PRO A 76 -9.98 -5.73 6.55
CA PRO A 76 -10.27 -5.49 7.96
C PRO A 76 -9.00 -5.42 8.81
N PRO A 77 -8.99 -4.59 9.87
CA PRO A 77 -7.88 -4.57 10.82
C PRO A 77 -7.58 -5.97 11.34
N SER A 78 -6.32 -6.34 11.30
CA SER A 78 -5.85 -7.67 11.72
C SER A 78 -4.57 -7.55 12.54
N PRO A 79 -4.37 -8.37 13.58
CA PRO A 79 -3.14 -8.38 14.37
C PRO A 79 -1.96 -9.03 13.64
N VAL A 80 -2.15 -9.54 12.41
CA VAL A 80 -1.10 -10.23 11.67
C VAL A 80 0.04 -9.27 11.30
N ASP A 81 1.26 -9.68 11.63
CA ASP A 81 2.48 -9.09 11.10
C ASP A 81 3.05 -10.06 10.06
N VAL A 82 2.74 -9.78 8.78
CA VAL A 82 3.15 -10.68 7.69
C VAL A 82 4.67 -10.78 7.54
N THR A 83 5.44 -9.82 8.07
CA THR A 83 6.92 -9.86 8.02
C THR A 83 7.51 -10.91 8.95
N LYS A 84 6.73 -11.37 9.95
CA LYS A 84 7.13 -12.39 10.94
C LYS A 84 6.62 -13.79 10.61
N LEU A 85 5.93 -13.96 9.49
CA LEU A 85 5.46 -15.28 9.04
C LEU A 85 6.65 -16.18 8.66
N GLY A 86 6.47 -17.49 8.79
CA GLY A 86 7.49 -18.47 8.42
C GLY A 86 7.77 -18.51 6.91
N PRO A 87 8.87 -19.17 6.48
CA PRO A 87 9.35 -19.15 5.09
C PRO A 87 8.30 -19.58 4.06
N GLU A 88 7.52 -20.63 4.34
CA GLU A 88 6.47 -21.13 3.44
C GLU A 88 5.37 -20.07 3.22
N ALA A 89 4.98 -19.36 4.29
CA ALA A 89 3.99 -18.30 4.20
C ALA A 89 4.54 -17.04 3.49
N GLN A 90 5.85 -16.77 3.59
CA GLN A 90 6.50 -15.71 2.84
C GLN A 90 6.54 -16.03 1.34
N GLU A 91 6.91 -17.26 0.96
CA GLU A 91 6.90 -17.71 -0.44
C GLU A 91 5.48 -17.64 -1.04
N MET A 92 4.47 -18.11 -0.30
CA MET A 92 3.06 -18.01 -0.68
C MET A 92 2.66 -16.54 -0.87
N ARG A 93 3.03 -15.66 0.05
CA ARG A 93 2.75 -14.22 0.00
C ARG A 93 3.35 -13.57 -1.25
N GLU A 94 4.61 -13.85 -1.57
CA GLU A 94 5.24 -13.33 -2.79
C GLU A 94 4.54 -13.82 -4.05
N GLY A 95 4.16 -15.10 -4.09
CA GLY A 95 3.36 -15.67 -5.16
C GLY A 95 2.02 -14.96 -5.32
N LEU A 96 1.35 -14.70 -4.20
CA LEU A 96 0.05 -14.03 -4.18
C LEU A 96 0.14 -12.58 -4.65
N ILE A 97 1.15 -11.81 -4.23
CA ILE A 97 1.37 -10.43 -4.69
C ILE A 97 1.56 -10.40 -6.21
N ARG A 98 2.29 -11.35 -6.79
CA ARG A 98 2.44 -11.45 -8.26
C ARG A 98 1.10 -11.71 -8.96
N LEU A 99 0.27 -12.60 -8.41
CA LEU A 99 -1.08 -12.87 -8.94
C LEU A 99 -1.99 -11.64 -8.80
N CYS A 100 -1.93 -10.92 -7.68
CA CYS A 100 -2.66 -9.66 -7.48
C CYS A 100 -2.23 -8.61 -8.53
N SER A 101 -0.93 -8.44 -8.74
CA SER A 101 -0.40 -7.50 -9.74
C SER A 101 -0.89 -7.82 -11.16
N GLU A 102 -0.84 -9.09 -11.55
CA GLU A 102 -1.33 -9.51 -12.87
C GLU A 102 -2.85 -9.29 -13.02
N ALA A 103 -3.63 -9.66 -12.00
CA ALA A 103 -5.08 -9.51 -12.01
C ALA A 103 -5.49 -8.03 -12.03
N GLU A 104 -4.84 -7.18 -11.22
CA GLU A 104 -5.09 -5.73 -11.18
C GLU A 104 -4.81 -5.09 -12.54
N GLY A 105 -3.66 -5.38 -13.15
CA GLY A 105 -3.35 -4.88 -14.49
C GLY A 105 -4.33 -5.32 -15.58
N LYS A 106 -4.85 -6.56 -15.51
CA LYS A 106 -5.88 -7.04 -16.45
C LYS A 106 -7.24 -6.40 -16.19
N LEU A 107 -7.61 -6.21 -14.91
CA LEU A 107 -8.85 -5.53 -14.53
C LEU A 107 -8.84 -4.08 -15.01
N GLU A 108 -7.77 -3.35 -14.74
CA GLU A 108 -7.60 -1.97 -15.18
C GLU A 108 -7.61 -1.84 -16.70
N ALA A 109 -6.91 -2.74 -17.42
CA ALA A 109 -6.91 -2.75 -18.87
C ALA A 109 -8.32 -2.97 -19.44
N HIS A 110 -9.09 -3.92 -18.86
CA HIS A 110 -10.46 -4.20 -19.25
C HIS A 110 -11.36 -2.97 -19.09
N TYR A 111 -11.32 -2.32 -17.93
CA TYR A 111 -12.13 -1.12 -17.69
C TYR A 111 -11.65 0.07 -18.51
N SER A 112 -10.35 0.23 -18.74
CA SER A 112 -9.82 1.26 -19.62
C SER A 112 -10.34 1.10 -21.05
N ASP A 113 -10.31 -0.12 -21.60
CA ASP A 113 -10.81 -0.40 -22.95
C ASP A 113 -12.34 -0.14 -23.03
N MET A 114 -13.12 -0.53 -22.00
CA MET A 114 -14.56 -0.29 -21.93
C MET A 114 -14.89 1.20 -21.84
N LEU A 115 -14.21 1.93 -20.96
CA LEU A 115 -14.41 3.37 -20.78
C LEU A 115 -14.03 4.16 -22.04
N ALA A 116 -12.96 3.78 -22.73
CA ALA A 116 -12.51 4.42 -23.95
C ALA A 116 -13.50 4.28 -25.13
N ALA A 117 -14.51 3.40 -25.02
CA ALA A 117 -15.57 3.26 -26.01
C ALA A 117 -16.65 4.37 -25.92
N PHE A 118 -16.71 5.10 -24.80
CA PHE A 118 -17.63 6.24 -24.66
C PHE A 118 -17.04 7.51 -25.29
N ASP A 119 -17.91 8.41 -25.73
CA ASP A 119 -17.49 9.72 -26.24
C ASP A 119 -16.75 10.56 -25.20
N ASN A 120 -17.19 10.48 -23.93
CA ASN A 120 -16.59 11.12 -22.78
C ASN A 120 -16.23 10.06 -21.72
N PRO A 121 -15.09 9.38 -21.81
CA PRO A 121 -14.70 8.29 -20.91
C PRO A 121 -14.73 8.66 -19.42
N LEU A 122 -14.34 9.90 -19.10
CA LEU A 122 -14.20 10.37 -17.72
C LEU A 122 -15.54 10.51 -16.98
N ASP A 123 -16.66 10.65 -17.70
CA ASP A 123 -18.01 10.71 -17.10
C ASP A 123 -18.46 9.34 -16.57
N HIS A 124 -17.80 8.25 -17.00
CA HIS A 124 -18.16 6.87 -16.70
C HIS A 124 -17.19 6.16 -15.73
N LEU A 125 -16.24 6.88 -15.16
CA LEU A 125 -15.22 6.29 -14.25
C LEU A 125 -15.82 5.58 -13.02
N GLY A 126 -17.03 5.95 -12.61
CA GLY A 126 -17.77 5.27 -11.53
C GLY A 126 -18.12 3.81 -11.82
N MET A 127 -18.00 3.35 -13.07
CA MET A 127 -18.15 1.92 -13.43
C MET A 127 -16.99 1.06 -12.92
N PHE A 128 -15.83 1.67 -12.64
CA PHE A 128 -14.69 0.92 -12.12
C PHE A 128 -14.93 0.50 -10.68
N PRO A 129 -14.81 -0.79 -10.34
CA PRO A 129 -15.18 -1.33 -9.02
C PRO A 129 -14.45 -0.68 -7.84
N TYR A 130 -13.20 -0.27 -8.04
CA TYR A 130 -12.38 0.37 -7.01
C TYR A 130 -12.41 1.91 -7.06
N TYR A 131 -13.39 2.50 -7.77
CA TYR A 131 -13.53 3.95 -7.91
C TYR A 131 -13.42 4.69 -6.57
N SER A 132 -14.24 4.31 -5.58
CA SER A 132 -14.26 4.97 -4.27
C SER A 132 -12.94 4.81 -3.53
N ASN A 133 -12.28 3.65 -3.64
CA ASN A 133 -10.98 3.40 -3.02
C ASN A 133 -9.91 4.37 -3.57
N TYR A 134 -9.85 4.54 -4.89
CA TYR A 134 -8.88 5.46 -5.51
C TYR A 134 -9.18 6.93 -5.19
N ILE A 135 -10.45 7.32 -5.11
CA ILE A 135 -10.84 8.66 -4.67
C ILE A 135 -10.34 8.93 -3.25
N ASN A 136 -10.60 7.99 -2.33
CA ASN A 136 -10.22 8.13 -0.92
C ASN A 136 -8.69 8.08 -0.74
N LEU A 137 -8.01 7.17 -1.45
CA LEU A 137 -6.55 7.07 -1.41
C LEU A 137 -5.89 8.36 -1.93
N SER A 138 -6.32 8.88 -3.08
CA SER A 138 -5.75 10.11 -3.66
C SER A 138 -5.98 11.33 -2.77
N LYS A 139 -7.15 11.39 -2.12
CA LYS A 139 -7.44 12.42 -1.11
C LYS A 139 -6.52 12.30 0.09
N LEU A 140 -6.33 11.09 0.63
CA LEU A 140 -5.40 10.83 1.73
C LEU A 140 -3.98 11.25 1.38
N GLU A 141 -3.49 10.85 0.20
CA GLU A 141 -2.16 11.21 -0.29
C GLU A 141 -1.97 12.73 -0.38
N TYR A 142 -2.95 13.44 -0.94
CA TYR A 142 -2.92 14.90 -1.02
C TYR A 142 -2.93 15.56 0.36
N GLU A 143 -3.78 15.13 1.28
CA GLU A 143 -3.88 15.69 2.64
C GLU A 143 -2.59 15.44 3.45
N LEU A 144 -1.96 14.28 3.29
CA LEU A 144 -0.66 13.99 3.92
C LEU A 144 0.45 14.85 3.32
N LEU A 145 0.50 15.00 2.00
CA LEU A 145 1.45 15.91 1.34
C LEU A 145 1.28 17.34 1.85
N ALA A 146 0.06 17.87 1.82
CA ALA A 146 -0.25 19.24 2.24
C ALA A 146 0.10 19.50 3.72
N ARG A 147 -0.02 18.47 4.57
CA ARG A 147 0.24 18.57 6.00
C ARG A 147 1.70 18.44 6.37
N TYR A 148 2.44 17.54 5.72
CA TYR A 148 3.78 17.16 6.17
C TYR A 148 4.91 17.69 5.30
N VAL A 149 4.63 18.09 4.06
CA VAL A 149 5.66 18.73 3.23
C VAL A 149 5.79 20.20 3.62
N PRO A 150 6.97 20.66 4.07
CA PRO A 150 7.18 22.05 4.51
C PRO A 150 6.87 23.06 3.40
N GLY A 151 6.16 24.13 3.78
CA GLY A 151 5.78 25.20 2.84
C GLY A 151 4.46 24.97 2.11
N GLY A 152 3.79 23.84 2.39
CA GLY A 152 2.58 23.43 1.69
C GLY A 152 2.89 22.81 0.33
N ILE A 153 1.84 22.45 -0.43
CA ILE A 153 2.02 21.80 -1.72
C ILE A 153 1.30 22.60 -2.81
N ALA A 154 2.06 23.09 -3.76
CA ALA A 154 1.59 23.63 -5.03
C ALA A 154 2.60 23.21 -6.12
N PRO A 155 2.72 21.88 -6.41
CA PRO A 155 3.71 21.39 -7.34
C PRO A 155 3.38 21.87 -8.75
N ALA A 156 4.38 22.33 -9.49
CA ALA A 156 4.24 22.62 -10.90
C ALA A 156 4.22 21.32 -11.72
N ARG A 157 5.01 20.31 -11.30
CA ARG A 157 5.14 19.03 -12.01
C ARG A 157 5.17 17.85 -11.04
N VAL A 158 4.40 16.83 -11.40
CA VAL A 158 4.30 15.55 -10.68
C VAL A 158 4.65 14.41 -11.61
N ALA A 159 5.50 13.48 -11.17
CA ALA A 159 5.67 12.19 -11.81
C ALA A 159 4.87 11.12 -11.07
N PHE A 160 4.18 10.25 -11.80
CA PHE A 160 3.53 9.07 -11.27
C PHE A 160 4.18 7.82 -11.87
N ILE A 161 4.94 7.07 -11.06
CA ILE A 161 5.69 5.88 -11.49
C ILE A 161 4.85 4.63 -11.26
N GLY A 162 4.56 3.88 -12.35
CA GLY A 162 3.67 2.73 -12.34
C GLY A 162 2.20 3.15 -12.42
N SER A 163 1.88 3.97 -13.43
CA SER A 163 0.53 4.54 -13.59
C SER A 163 -0.52 3.54 -14.08
N GLY A 164 -0.08 2.46 -14.74
CA GLY A 164 -0.96 1.43 -15.27
C GLY A 164 -1.84 1.87 -16.45
N PRO A 165 -2.71 0.97 -16.95
CA PRO A 165 -3.61 1.27 -18.07
C PRO A 165 -4.82 2.12 -17.69
N LEU A 166 -5.13 2.24 -16.39
CA LEU A 166 -6.18 3.08 -15.84
C LEU A 166 -5.57 4.01 -14.76
N PRO A 167 -4.97 5.15 -15.14
CA PRO A 167 -4.18 6.01 -14.24
C PRO A 167 -5.08 6.81 -13.30
N PHE A 168 -5.88 6.09 -12.51
CA PHE A 168 -6.97 6.64 -11.73
C PHE A 168 -6.51 7.63 -10.68
N SER A 169 -5.41 7.31 -9.97
CA SER A 169 -4.89 8.18 -8.92
C SER A 169 -4.36 9.50 -9.47
N SER A 170 -3.55 9.48 -10.53
CA SER A 170 -3.04 10.71 -11.13
C SER A 170 -4.19 11.55 -11.72
N PHE A 171 -5.22 10.91 -12.28
CA PHE A 171 -6.44 11.58 -12.69
C PHE A 171 -7.14 12.31 -11.52
N VAL A 172 -7.39 11.62 -10.42
CA VAL A 172 -8.09 12.21 -9.26
C VAL A 172 -7.29 13.37 -8.69
N LEU A 173 -5.97 13.20 -8.58
CA LEU A 173 -5.08 14.28 -8.13
C LEU A 173 -5.16 15.48 -9.07
N ALA A 174 -5.03 15.27 -10.38
CA ALA A 174 -5.08 16.35 -11.38
C ALA A 174 -6.43 17.06 -11.46
N ALA A 175 -7.53 16.28 -11.37
CA ALA A 175 -8.87 16.83 -11.56
C ALA A 175 -9.45 17.50 -10.29
N ARG A 176 -9.04 17.04 -9.08
CA ARG A 176 -9.70 17.44 -7.83
C ARG A 176 -8.82 18.18 -6.83
N HIS A 177 -7.51 17.92 -6.84
CA HIS A 177 -6.62 18.38 -5.80
C HIS A 177 -5.51 19.30 -6.29
N LEU A 178 -5.04 19.11 -7.52
CA LEU A 178 -3.90 19.82 -8.11
C LEU A 178 -4.25 20.34 -9.53
N PRO A 179 -5.20 21.29 -9.66
CA PRO A 179 -5.73 21.71 -10.95
C PRO A 179 -4.73 22.45 -11.85
N ASP A 180 -3.67 23.02 -11.26
CA ASP A 180 -2.65 23.79 -11.98
C ASP A 180 -1.36 22.99 -12.25
N THR A 181 -1.35 21.68 -11.92
CA THR A 181 -0.18 20.81 -11.97
C THR A 181 -0.12 20.01 -13.26
N MET A 182 1.09 19.88 -13.83
CA MET A 182 1.39 18.96 -14.93
C MET A 182 1.71 17.57 -14.38
N PHE A 183 1.16 16.52 -14.97
CA PHE A 183 1.37 15.13 -14.58
C PHE A 183 2.05 14.35 -15.69
N ASP A 184 3.22 13.80 -15.41
CA ASP A 184 3.91 12.84 -16.25
C ASP A 184 3.74 11.43 -15.66
N ASN A 185 3.02 10.57 -16.39
CA ASN A 185 2.70 9.21 -15.99
C ASN A 185 3.67 8.25 -16.67
N TYR A 186 4.37 7.45 -15.89
CA TYR A 186 5.36 6.49 -16.37
C TYR A 186 4.90 5.06 -16.12
N ASP A 187 4.97 4.24 -17.16
CA ASP A 187 4.75 2.79 -17.06
C ASP A 187 5.69 2.05 -18.02
N LEU A 188 6.13 0.84 -17.63
CA LEU A 188 6.94 -0.03 -18.49
C LEU A 188 6.18 -0.55 -19.72
N CYS A 189 4.85 -0.64 -19.61
CA CYS A 189 3.99 -1.24 -20.61
C CYS A 189 3.45 -0.19 -21.59
N ALA A 190 3.96 -0.18 -22.82
CA ALA A 190 3.47 0.73 -23.87
C ALA A 190 1.97 0.58 -24.10
N ALA A 191 1.43 -0.66 -24.03
CA ALA A 191 0.00 -0.89 -24.20
C ALA A 191 -0.84 -0.32 -23.05
N ALA A 192 -0.29 -0.22 -21.83
CA ALA A 192 -0.93 0.46 -20.72
C ALA A 192 -1.02 1.97 -20.99
N ASN A 193 0.08 2.59 -21.38
CA ASN A 193 0.13 4.02 -21.71
C ASN A 193 -0.78 4.37 -22.91
N ASP A 194 -0.87 3.51 -23.93
CA ASP A 194 -1.79 3.68 -25.06
C ASP A 194 -3.26 3.66 -24.61
N ARG A 195 -3.61 2.80 -23.64
CA ARG A 195 -4.96 2.76 -23.06
C ARG A 195 -5.22 4.01 -22.25
N ALA A 196 -4.32 4.31 -21.30
CA ALA A 196 -4.41 5.47 -20.45
C ALA A 196 -4.64 6.76 -21.27
N SER A 197 -3.82 7.02 -22.29
CA SER A 197 -3.91 8.22 -23.12
C SER A 197 -5.26 8.38 -23.82
N LYS A 198 -5.95 7.28 -24.14
CA LYS A 198 -7.26 7.32 -24.81
C LYS A 198 -8.36 7.89 -23.92
N LEU A 199 -8.25 7.72 -22.60
CA LEU A 199 -9.26 8.17 -21.63
C LEU A 199 -9.36 9.69 -21.56
N PHE A 200 -8.24 10.40 -21.78
CA PHE A 200 -8.17 11.86 -21.62
C PHE A 200 -8.36 12.65 -22.92
N ARG A 201 -8.53 11.96 -24.04
CA ARG A 201 -8.56 12.58 -25.37
C ARG A 201 -9.69 13.59 -25.55
N ALA A 202 -10.85 13.35 -24.92
CA ALA A 202 -12.03 14.21 -25.01
C ALA A 202 -11.94 15.42 -24.08
N ASP A 203 -11.20 15.35 -22.99
CA ASP A 203 -11.03 16.43 -22.03
C ASP A 203 -9.83 17.30 -22.43
N LYS A 204 -10.08 18.57 -22.78
CA LYS A 204 -9.04 19.47 -23.27
C LYS A 204 -8.07 19.92 -22.18
N ASP A 205 -8.54 20.07 -20.94
CA ASP A 205 -7.70 20.49 -19.81
C ASP A 205 -6.81 19.35 -19.36
N LEU A 206 -7.40 18.22 -18.98
CA LEU A 206 -6.64 17.05 -18.53
C LEU A 206 -5.76 16.49 -19.65
N GLY A 207 -6.24 16.46 -20.90
CA GLY A 207 -5.44 16.05 -22.04
C GLY A 207 -4.22 16.93 -22.31
N ALA A 208 -4.25 18.21 -21.89
CA ALA A 208 -3.09 19.10 -21.97
C ALA A 208 -2.11 18.95 -20.77
N ARG A 209 -2.61 18.49 -19.61
CA ARG A 209 -1.84 18.41 -18.36
C ARG A 209 -1.34 17.01 -18.00
N MET A 210 -1.84 15.96 -18.66
CA MET A 210 -1.46 14.58 -18.39
C MET A 210 -0.72 13.99 -19.59
N SER A 211 0.54 13.63 -19.40
CA SER A 211 1.40 12.96 -20.37
C SER A 211 1.64 11.50 -19.96
N PHE A 212 1.87 10.62 -20.94
CA PHE A 212 2.09 9.18 -20.71
C PHE A 212 3.38 8.74 -21.39
N HIS A 213 4.29 8.16 -20.64
CA HIS A 213 5.64 7.81 -21.07
C HIS A 213 5.92 6.33 -20.83
N THR A 214 6.41 5.65 -21.86
CA THR A 214 6.88 4.27 -21.71
C THR A 214 8.36 4.29 -21.39
N ALA A 215 8.69 4.02 -20.13
CA ALA A 215 10.08 4.01 -19.66
C ALA A 215 10.22 3.13 -18.40
N ASP A 216 11.43 2.56 -18.24
CA ASP A 216 11.86 2.01 -16.96
C ASP A 216 12.28 3.16 -16.04
N VAL A 217 11.77 3.21 -14.82
CA VAL A 217 12.19 4.20 -13.83
C VAL A 217 13.70 4.19 -13.59
N ALA A 218 14.35 3.04 -13.73
CA ALA A 218 15.79 2.91 -13.58
C ALA A 218 16.60 3.62 -14.69
N GLU A 219 15.96 3.98 -15.81
CA GLU A 219 16.55 4.71 -16.91
C GLU A 219 16.35 6.23 -16.81
N LEU A 220 15.35 6.69 -16.03
CA LEU A 220 15.08 8.10 -15.81
C LEU A 220 16.17 8.72 -14.93
N ARG A 221 16.75 9.81 -15.35
CA ARG A 221 17.85 10.50 -14.63
C ARG A 221 17.59 12.00 -14.53
N GLU A 222 17.89 12.73 -15.60
CA GLU A 222 17.76 14.19 -15.63
C GLU A 222 16.29 14.63 -15.52
N GLU A 223 15.37 13.81 -16.04
CA GLU A 223 13.93 14.06 -15.99
C GLU A 223 13.43 14.11 -14.54
N LEU A 224 13.98 13.26 -13.65
CA LEU A 224 13.54 13.17 -12.25
C LEU A 224 13.81 14.45 -11.47
N ALA A 225 14.83 15.23 -11.85
CA ALA A 225 15.13 16.52 -11.21
C ALA A 225 14.10 17.62 -11.53
N ALA A 226 13.21 17.40 -12.49
CA ALA A 226 12.19 18.37 -12.88
C ALA A 226 10.88 18.26 -12.08
N TYR A 227 10.74 17.25 -11.20
CA TYR A 227 9.53 17.01 -10.46
C TYR A 227 9.60 17.51 -9.02
N ASP A 228 8.55 18.22 -8.62
CA ASP A 228 8.37 18.66 -7.24
C ASP A 228 7.87 17.51 -6.35
N VAL A 229 7.11 16.58 -6.94
CA VAL A 229 6.58 15.39 -6.28
C VAL A 229 6.69 14.18 -7.21
N VAL A 230 7.14 13.05 -6.66
CA VAL A 230 7.13 11.75 -7.34
C VAL A 230 6.26 10.79 -6.54
N PHE A 231 5.28 10.16 -7.19
CA PHE A 231 4.49 9.05 -6.65
C PHE A 231 5.09 7.73 -7.12
N LEU A 232 5.32 6.83 -6.18
CA LEU A 232 5.77 5.46 -6.44
C LEU A 232 4.65 4.48 -6.10
N ALA A 233 4.06 3.87 -7.13
CA ALA A 233 2.98 2.90 -6.97
C ALA A 233 3.43 1.65 -6.20
N ALA A 234 2.47 0.98 -5.54
CA ALA A 234 2.75 -0.16 -4.68
C ALA A 234 3.45 -1.31 -5.39
N LEU A 235 3.09 -1.59 -6.64
CA LEU A 235 3.55 -2.75 -7.40
C LEU A 235 4.81 -2.49 -8.25
N VAL A 236 5.34 -1.27 -8.25
CA VAL A 236 6.66 -0.99 -8.85
C VAL A 236 7.76 -1.50 -7.92
N GLY A 237 8.53 -2.49 -8.35
CA GLY A 237 9.47 -3.23 -7.50
C GLY A 237 8.73 -4.08 -6.47
N MET A 238 8.31 -5.30 -6.86
CA MET A 238 7.50 -6.17 -5.98
C MET A 238 8.32 -6.87 -4.91
N ALA A 239 9.60 -7.18 -5.19
CA ALA A 239 10.53 -7.66 -4.17
C ALA A 239 11.11 -6.49 -3.36
N ALA A 240 11.42 -6.73 -2.07
CA ALA A 240 11.95 -5.70 -1.18
C ALA A 240 13.24 -5.05 -1.73
N GLU A 241 14.16 -5.87 -2.26
CA GLU A 241 15.42 -5.40 -2.83
C GLU A 241 15.21 -4.61 -4.12
N GLU A 242 14.21 -4.94 -4.92
CA GLU A 242 13.84 -4.18 -6.12
C GLU A 242 13.29 -2.81 -5.73
N LYS A 243 12.36 -2.79 -4.78
CA LYS A 243 11.78 -1.56 -4.26
C LYS A 243 12.87 -0.65 -3.68
N ALA A 244 13.79 -1.20 -2.88
CA ALA A 244 14.90 -0.45 -2.31
C ALA A 244 15.83 0.14 -3.40
N ARG A 245 16.10 -0.61 -4.49
CA ARG A 245 16.87 -0.11 -5.63
C ARG A 245 16.16 1.03 -6.35
N VAL A 246 14.84 0.91 -6.57
CA VAL A 246 14.05 2.01 -7.17
C VAL A 246 14.08 3.24 -6.28
N ILE A 247 13.88 3.10 -4.98
CA ILE A 247 13.92 4.24 -4.03
C ILE A 247 15.30 4.89 -4.03
N ALA A 248 16.38 4.12 -3.99
CA ALA A 248 17.74 4.64 -4.05
C ALA A 248 18.03 5.37 -5.38
N HIS A 249 17.52 4.86 -6.50
CA HIS A 249 17.63 5.51 -7.80
C HIS A 249 16.88 6.86 -7.82
N LEU A 250 15.64 6.90 -7.32
CA LEU A 250 14.88 8.15 -7.18
C LEU A 250 15.64 9.15 -6.28
N GLY A 251 16.21 8.69 -5.17
CA GLY A 251 17.01 9.51 -4.28
C GLY A 251 18.29 10.04 -4.92
N ALA A 252 18.88 9.34 -5.87
CA ALA A 252 20.07 9.82 -6.58
C ALA A 252 19.76 10.91 -7.63
N HIS A 253 18.52 10.95 -8.16
CA HIS A 253 18.21 11.77 -9.34
C HIS A 253 17.11 12.82 -9.13
N MET A 254 16.29 12.71 -8.08
CA MET A 254 15.32 13.74 -7.73
C MET A 254 16.01 15.00 -7.21
N ALA A 255 15.37 16.15 -7.41
CA ALA A 255 15.85 17.42 -6.87
C ALA A 255 15.82 17.45 -5.34
N ASP A 256 16.75 18.16 -4.71
CA ASP A 256 16.77 18.40 -3.28
C ASP A 256 15.46 19.08 -2.83
N GLY A 257 14.89 18.57 -1.76
CA GLY A 257 13.63 19.06 -1.22
C GLY A 257 12.37 18.55 -1.92
N ALA A 258 12.48 17.87 -3.07
CA ALA A 258 11.34 17.25 -3.74
C ALA A 258 10.70 16.16 -2.87
N ALA A 259 9.39 16.03 -2.95
CA ALA A 259 8.64 15.05 -2.16
C ALA A 259 8.53 13.71 -2.87
N LEU A 260 8.61 12.63 -2.10
CA LEU A 260 8.36 11.26 -2.55
C LEU A 260 7.15 10.70 -1.77
N VAL A 261 6.16 10.22 -2.51
CA VAL A 261 4.99 9.50 -1.97
C VAL A 261 5.14 8.03 -2.33
N VAL A 262 5.26 7.17 -1.33
CA VAL A 262 5.41 5.73 -1.54
C VAL A 262 4.19 5.00 -1.03
N ARG A 263 3.56 4.19 -1.89
CA ARG A 263 2.51 3.27 -1.48
C ARG A 263 3.13 2.00 -0.92
N SER A 264 2.57 1.57 0.21
CA SER A 264 2.99 0.41 0.98
C SER A 264 1.77 -0.37 1.45
N ALA A 265 1.99 -1.36 2.32
CA ALA A 265 0.92 -2.11 2.98
C ALA A 265 1.24 -2.27 4.47
N HIS A 266 0.21 -2.62 5.26
CA HIS A 266 0.33 -2.91 6.68
C HIS A 266 -0.63 -4.04 7.08
N GLY A 267 -0.24 -4.85 8.06
CA GLY A 267 -1.07 -5.95 8.55
C GLY A 267 -1.40 -6.95 7.42
N ALA A 268 -2.64 -7.42 7.39
CA ALA A 268 -3.09 -8.40 6.39
C ALA A 268 -3.07 -7.87 4.95
N ARG A 269 -3.10 -6.55 4.75
CA ARG A 269 -2.96 -5.94 3.40
C ARG A 269 -1.59 -6.22 2.78
N GLY A 270 -0.60 -6.62 3.59
CA GLY A 270 0.69 -7.12 3.13
C GLY A 270 0.63 -8.42 2.33
N PHE A 271 -0.52 -9.13 2.29
CA PHE A 271 -0.75 -10.23 1.35
C PHE A 271 -1.14 -9.76 -0.06
N LEU A 272 -1.62 -8.52 -0.19
CA LEU A 272 -2.04 -7.92 -1.47
C LEU A 272 -0.92 -7.12 -2.11
N TYR A 273 -0.14 -6.39 -1.30
CA TYR A 273 0.87 -5.43 -1.77
C TYR A 273 2.18 -5.57 -0.98
N PRO A 274 3.32 -5.19 -1.61
CA PRO A 274 4.60 -5.11 -0.92
C PRO A 274 4.57 -4.15 0.27
N ILE A 275 5.27 -4.52 1.33
CA ILE A 275 5.53 -3.64 2.47
C ILE A 275 6.86 -2.93 2.22
N VAL A 276 6.88 -1.62 2.40
CA VAL A 276 8.08 -0.79 2.32
C VAL A 276 8.53 -0.44 3.72
N ASP A 277 9.79 -0.76 4.02
CA ASP A 277 10.42 -0.35 5.27
C ASP A 277 10.81 1.15 5.17
N PRO A 278 10.35 2.00 6.10
CA PRO A 278 10.78 3.39 6.16
C PRO A 278 12.31 3.58 6.26
N GLU A 279 13.04 2.59 6.81
CA GLU A 279 14.50 2.64 6.83
C GLU A 279 15.12 2.52 5.42
N ASP A 280 14.50 1.78 4.50
CA ASP A 280 14.95 1.71 3.10
C ASP A 280 14.81 3.05 2.39
N ILE A 281 13.75 3.79 2.71
CA ILE A 281 13.53 5.15 2.21
C ILE A 281 14.64 6.08 2.74
N GLY A 282 14.95 5.98 4.03
CA GLY A 282 16.05 6.72 4.65
C GLY A 282 17.40 6.41 4.01
N ARG A 283 17.70 5.12 3.77
CA ARG A 283 18.91 4.67 3.06
C ARG A 283 18.97 5.16 1.62
N GLY A 284 17.81 5.35 0.99
CA GLY A 284 17.67 5.89 -0.35
C GLY A 284 17.90 7.40 -0.46
N GLY A 285 18.25 8.11 0.63
CA GLY A 285 18.57 9.53 0.62
C GLY A 285 17.38 10.45 0.87
N PHE A 286 16.31 9.93 1.52
CA PHE A 286 15.14 10.70 1.88
C PHE A 286 14.96 10.82 3.39
N GLU A 287 14.43 11.95 3.84
CA GLU A 287 13.87 12.12 5.18
C GLU A 287 12.43 11.65 5.17
N VAL A 288 12.07 10.65 5.99
CA VAL A 288 10.69 10.20 6.13
C VAL A 288 9.93 11.18 7.03
N LEU A 289 8.90 11.81 6.49
CA LEU A 289 8.11 12.82 7.18
C LEU A 289 6.88 12.22 7.88
N ALA A 290 6.24 11.22 7.27
CA ALA A 290 5.07 10.56 7.84
C ALA A 290 4.89 9.15 7.27
N VAL A 291 4.34 8.25 8.11
CA VAL A 291 3.85 6.92 7.72
C VAL A 291 2.41 6.82 8.16
N CYS A 292 1.48 6.58 7.22
CA CYS A 292 0.06 6.43 7.50
C CYS A 292 -0.42 5.03 7.12
N HIS A 293 -1.05 4.34 8.07
CA HIS A 293 -1.73 3.07 7.86
C HIS A 293 -3.24 3.30 8.01
N PRO A 294 -4.00 3.35 6.90
CA PRO A 294 -5.45 3.49 6.99
C PRO A 294 -6.09 2.31 7.74
N ASP A 295 -7.10 2.59 8.56
CA ASP A 295 -7.90 1.61 9.28
C ASP A 295 -9.31 1.42 8.69
N ASP A 296 -9.58 2.08 7.56
CA ASP A 296 -10.80 2.04 6.76
C ASP A 296 -10.63 1.20 5.47
N ASP A 297 -11.47 1.44 4.46
CA ASP A 297 -11.47 0.72 3.19
C ASP A 297 -10.29 1.09 2.25
N VAL A 298 -9.49 2.11 2.57
CA VAL A 298 -8.30 2.46 1.79
C VAL A 298 -7.24 1.38 1.97
N VAL A 299 -6.93 0.66 0.90
CA VAL A 299 -6.11 -0.55 0.99
C VAL A 299 -4.63 -0.25 1.23
N ASN A 300 -4.09 0.77 0.57
CA ASN A 300 -2.67 1.09 0.65
C ASN A 300 -2.32 1.97 1.86
N SER A 301 -1.22 1.63 2.51
CA SER A 301 -0.49 2.56 3.39
C SER A 301 0.26 3.59 2.55
N VAL A 302 0.45 4.78 3.12
CA VAL A 302 1.11 5.90 2.45
C VAL A 302 2.30 6.36 3.29
N ILE A 303 3.45 6.51 2.65
CA ILE A 303 4.66 7.08 3.26
C ILE A 303 4.98 8.38 2.52
N ILE A 304 5.12 9.47 3.27
CA ILE A 304 5.57 10.76 2.76
C ILE A 304 7.03 10.95 3.15
N ALA A 305 7.85 11.23 2.17
CA ALA A 305 9.26 11.52 2.38
C ALA A 305 9.70 12.73 1.56
N ARG A 306 10.84 13.29 1.89
CA ARG A 306 11.45 14.43 1.21
C ARG A 306 12.89 14.12 0.89
N LYS A 307 13.34 14.43 -0.34
CA LYS A 307 14.74 14.32 -0.72
C LYS A 307 15.60 15.20 0.18
N SER A 308 16.58 14.57 0.84
CA SER A 308 17.55 15.29 1.68
C SER A 308 18.50 16.11 0.82
N SER A 309 18.84 17.32 1.28
CA SER A 309 19.89 18.12 0.63
C SER A 309 21.27 17.52 0.95
N ASP A 310 22.15 17.46 -0.03
CA ASP A 310 23.52 16.92 0.10
C ASP A 310 24.47 17.71 1.04
N VAL A 311 23.96 18.71 1.77
CA VAL A 311 24.74 19.57 2.68
C VAL A 311 25.42 18.78 3.82
N HIS A 312 25.14 17.49 3.99
CA HIS A 312 25.72 16.66 5.05
C HIS A 312 26.84 15.69 4.60
N ALA A 313 27.22 15.65 3.30
CA ALA A 313 28.26 14.72 2.83
C ALA A 313 29.70 15.18 3.16
N ASP A 314 29.96 16.49 3.32
CA ASP A 314 31.31 17.05 3.53
C ASP A 314 31.69 17.38 4.99
N GLY A 315 30.81 17.12 5.95
CA GLY A 315 30.97 17.53 7.37
C GLY A 315 31.38 16.43 8.37
N LEU A 316 31.56 15.17 7.98
CA LEU A 316 31.80 14.06 8.89
C LEU A 316 33.27 13.57 8.90
N GLN A 317 34.20 14.47 9.17
CA GLN A 317 35.43 14.15 9.92
C GLN A 317 35.38 14.92 11.25
N HIS A 318 35.33 14.13 12.37
CA HIS A 318 35.36 14.54 13.78
C HIS A 318 34.03 14.98 14.41
N GLY A 319 33.36 14.00 14.96
CA GLY A 319 32.33 14.20 15.97
C GLY A 319 31.40 12.98 16.09
N ARG A 320 31.77 12.01 16.99
CA ARG A 320 30.83 10.97 17.45
C ARG A 320 29.70 11.64 18.24
N GLY A 321 28.74 12.23 17.53
CA GLY A 321 27.44 12.60 18.07
C GLY A 321 26.46 11.50 17.70
N GLN A 322 25.90 10.80 18.69
CA GLN A 322 24.75 9.92 18.51
C GLN A 322 23.61 10.76 17.90
N CYS A 323 23.38 10.66 16.60
CA CYS A 323 22.08 11.02 16.04
C CYS A 323 21.06 10.11 16.70
N ALA A 324 20.17 10.68 17.49
CA ALA A 324 19.00 9.98 17.99
C ALA A 324 18.26 9.45 16.76
N ARG A 325 18.20 8.13 16.60
CA ARG A 325 17.35 7.44 15.61
C ARG A 325 15.90 7.68 16.03
N GLY A 326 15.35 8.81 15.61
CA GLY A 326 13.91 9.04 15.71
C GLY A 326 13.22 8.10 14.74
N THR A 327 12.43 7.18 15.22
CA THR A 327 11.48 6.45 14.38
C THR A 327 10.56 7.48 13.72
N ALA A 328 10.39 7.37 12.38
CA ALA A 328 9.46 8.24 11.66
C ALA A 328 8.07 8.19 12.32
N PRO A 329 7.37 9.32 12.46
CA PRO A 329 6.08 9.35 13.12
C PRO A 329 5.07 8.52 12.32
N VAL A 330 4.52 7.47 12.94
CA VAL A 330 3.30 6.83 12.45
C VAL A 330 2.14 7.76 12.79
N VAL A 331 1.44 8.22 11.76
CA VAL A 331 0.32 9.14 11.92
C VAL A 331 -1.00 8.43 11.70
N SER A 332 -2.01 8.82 12.47
CA SER A 332 -3.39 8.40 12.20
C SER A 332 -3.90 9.10 10.93
N PRO A 333 -4.75 8.42 10.14
CA PRO A 333 -5.40 9.05 9.00
C PRO A 333 -6.03 10.38 9.40
N PRO A 334 -5.97 11.43 8.56
CA PRO A 334 -6.69 12.66 8.80
C PRO A 334 -8.18 12.38 8.81
N CYS A 335 -8.84 12.60 9.92
CA CYS A 335 -10.27 12.44 10.24
C CYS A 335 -11.05 11.45 9.36
N ARG A 336 -11.69 10.45 9.99
CA ARG A 336 -12.64 9.55 9.31
C ARG A 336 -13.63 10.40 8.53
N PHE A 337 -13.73 10.14 7.23
CA PHE A 337 -14.80 10.71 6.41
C PHE A 337 -16.13 10.17 6.97
N GLY A 338 -17.05 11.06 7.31
CA GLY A 338 -18.36 10.67 7.77
C GLY A 338 -18.97 9.66 6.82
N GLU A 339 -19.36 8.56 7.38
CA GLU A 339 -20.17 7.45 6.88
C GLU A 339 -20.54 7.51 5.38
N MET A 340 -19.67 7.02 4.52
CA MET A 340 -20.09 6.22 3.40
C MET A 340 -19.52 4.83 3.64
N VAL A 341 -20.22 4.07 4.48
CA VAL A 341 -20.08 2.62 4.56
C VAL A 341 -20.49 2.12 3.18
N VAL A 342 -19.51 1.89 2.31
CA VAL A 342 -19.75 1.10 1.11
C VAL A 342 -19.92 -0.32 1.61
N ASP A 343 -21.18 -0.75 1.71
CA ASP A 343 -21.53 -2.12 2.05
C ASP A 343 -20.91 -3.05 0.99
N LEU A 344 -19.84 -3.76 1.38
CA LEU A 344 -19.17 -4.74 0.51
C LEU A 344 -20.13 -5.86 0.07
N SER A 345 -21.26 -6.05 0.76
CA SER A 345 -22.32 -6.98 0.35
C SER A 345 -23.10 -6.45 -0.87
N GLN A 346 -23.31 -5.14 -1.00
CA GLN A 346 -23.91 -4.54 -2.20
C GLN A 346 -22.95 -4.64 -3.41
N LYS A 347 -21.64 -4.49 -3.21
CA LYS A 347 -20.67 -4.68 -4.31
C LYS A 347 -20.68 -6.12 -4.86
N ARG A 348 -21.00 -7.11 -4.05
CA ARG A 348 -21.14 -8.51 -4.50
C ARG A 348 -22.29 -8.66 -5.50
N GLU A 349 -23.37 -7.90 -5.34
CA GLU A 349 -24.52 -7.88 -6.27
C GLU A 349 -24.24 -7.00 -7.49
N GLU A 350 -23.50 -5.89 -7.35
CA GLU A 350 -23.10 -5.04 -8.49
C GLU A 350 -22.12 -5.76 -9.42
N PHE A 351 -21.16 -6.53 -8.88
CA PHE A 351 -20.25 -7.37 -9.66
C PHE A 351 -20.99 -8.47 -10.44
N ALA A 352 -22.05 -9.06 -9.85
CA ALA A 352 -22.85 -10.08 -10.52
C ALA A 352 -23.79 -9.49 -11.58
N ASN A 353 -24.24 -8.25 -11.42
CA ASN A 353 -25.22 -7.60 -12.30
C ASN A 353 -24.57 -6.82 -13.47
N ALA A 354 -23.30 -6.45 -13.39
CA ALA A 354 -22.60 -5.77 -14.47
C ALA A 354 -22.41 -6.63 -15.74
N GLU A 355 -22.58 -7.95 -15.65
CA GLU A 355 -22.49 -8.88 -16.79
C GLU A 355 -23.83 -9.18 -17.48
N VAL A 356 -24.95 -8.68 -16.99
CA VAL A 356 -26.28 -8.96 -17.58
C VAL A 356 -26.72 -7.90 -18.59
N ALA A 357 -25.92 -6.86 -18.78
CA ALA A 357 -26.29 -5.70 -19.63
C ALA A 357 -25.51 -5.60 -20.95
N PHE A 358 -25.05 -6.75 -21.50
CA PHE A 358 -24.54 -6.80 -22.90
C PHE A 358 -25.01 -8.05 -23.62
#